data_514aef3e2372851aaf565f3c773267bb
#
_entry.id   514aef3e2372851aaf565f3c773267bb
#
_cell.length_a   1.000
_cell.length_b   1.000
_cell.length_c   1.000
_cell.angle_alpha   90.00
_cell.angle_beta   90.00
_cell.angle_gamma   90.00
#
_symmetry.space_group_name_H-M   'P 1'
#
loop_
_entity.id
_entity.type
_entity.pdbx_description
1 polymer ?
#
loop_
_entity_poly.entity_id
_entity_poly.type
_entity_poly.pdbx_seq_one_letter_code
_entity_poly.pdbx_strand_id
1 'polypeptide(L)' 'MSPEKRKLKRAQLIQRVRTVERMQSALAASEAEATRVRLFGVAERTRNLAAHYGRREGEMVAADLRSGKAMGEQLQ' A
#
# COMPACT_ATOMS: atom_id res chain seq x y z
N MET A 1 12.00 -50.53 -18.79
CA MET A 1 10.74 -49.77 -18.53
C MET A 1 9.89 -49.78 -19.79
N SER A 2 8.60 -50.10 -19.69
CA SER A 2 7.71 -50.11 -20.84
C SER A 2 7.47 -48.71 -21.37
N PRO A 3 7.14 -48.56 -22.69
CA PRO A 3 6.79 -47.24 -23.23
C PRO A 3 5.60 -46.58 -22.53
N GLU A 4 4.65 -47.39 -22.06
CA GLU A 4 3.49 -46.91 -21.33
C GLU A 4 3.85 -46.33 -19.99
N LYS A 5 4.78 -46.93 -19.24
CA LYS A 5 5.30 -46.42 -17.96
C LYS A 5 6.07 -45.12 -18.14
N ARG A 6 6.83 -44.99 -19.25
CA ARG A 6 7.53 -43.75 -19.58
C ARG A 6 6.57 -42.62 -19.88
N LYS A 7 5.50 -42.89 -20.63
CA LYS A 7 4.48 -41.90 -20.94
C LYS A 7 3.76 -41.43 -19.67
N LEU A 8 3.44 -42.36 -18.77
CA LEU A 8 2.81 -42.03 -17.50
C LEU A 8 3.72 -41.15 -16.62
N LYS A 9 4.99 -41.52 -16.50
CA LYS A 9 5.97 -40.72 -15.75
C LYS A 9 6.10 -39.29 -16.32
N ARG A 10 6.15 -39.18 -17.66
CA ARG A 10 6.23 -37.89 -18.34
C ARG A 10 4.99 -37.04 -18.06
N ALA A 11 3.81 -37.66 -18.16
CA ALA A 11 2.55 -36.97 -17.86
C ALA A 11 2.50 -36.48 -16.41
N GLN A 12 2.97 -37.31 -15.47
CA GLN A 12 3.05 -36.93 -14.05
C GLN A 12 4.00 -35.76 -13.81
N LEU A 13 5.17 -35.77 -14.48
CA LEU A 13 6.12 -34.65 -14.39
C LEU A 13 5.55 -33.36 -14.94
N ILE A 14 4.89 -33.41 -16.10
CA ILE A 14 4.23 -32.25 -16.69
C ILE A 14 3.14 -31.72 -15.74
N GLN A 15 2.38 -32.58 -15.12
CA GLN A 15 1.34 -32.20 -14.16
C GLN A 15 1.95 -31.50 -12.95
N ARG A 16 3.06 -32.02 -12.42
CA ARG A 16 3.78 -31.39 -11.30
C ARG A 16 4.31 -30.01 -11.67
N VAL A 17 4.91 -29.86 -12.86
CA VAL A 17 5.42 -28.57 -13.35
C VAL A 17 4.27 -27.56 -13.45
N ARG A 18 3.13 -27.95 -14.04
CA ARG A 18 1.96 -27.09 -14.16
C ARG A 18 1.41 -26.67 -12.80
N THR A 19 1.41 -27.59 -11.83
CA THR A 19 0.96 -27.30 -10.46
C THR A 19 1.89 -26.28 -9.82
N VAL A 20 3.20 -26.45 -9.92
CA VAL A 20 4.19 -25.51 -9.37
C VAL A 20 4.04 -24.15 -10.04
N GLU A 21 3.91 -24.08 -11.36
CA GLU A 21 3.69 -22.83 -12.09
C GLU A 21 2.45 -22.10 -11.62
N ARG A 22 1.33 -22.82 -11.42
CA ARG A 22 0.10 -22.22 -10.89
C ARG A 22 0.29 -21.69 -9.47
N MET A 23 0.98 -22.44 -8.63
CA MET A 23 1.27 -22.02 -7.26
C MET A 23 2.14 -20.79 -7.23
N GLN A 24 3.17 -20.73 -8.08
CA GLN A 24 4.05 -19.55 -8.20
C GLN A 24 3.28 -18.34 -8.70
N SER A 25 2.42 -18.50 -9.70
CA SER A 25 1.56 -17.42 -10.21
C SER A 25 0.61 -16.91 -9.14
N ALA A 26 -0.02 -17.81 -8.40
CA ALA A 26 -0.93 -17.45 -7.31
C ALA A 26 -0.19 -16.70 -6.20
N LEU A 27 1.02 -17.14 -5.84
CA LEU A 27 1.85 -16.49 -4.85
C LEU A 27 2.24 -15.09 -5.31
N ALA A 28 2.70 -14.95 -6.56
CA ALA A 28 3.07 -13.64 -7.13
C ALA A 28 1.87 -12.68 -7.14
N ALA A 29 0.68 -13.14 -7.50
CA ALA A 29 -0.54 -12.35 -7.47
C ALA A 29 -0.89 -11.92 -6.04
N SER A 30 -0.76 -12.82 -5.08
CA SER A 30 -1.00 -12.54 -3.66
C SER A 30 -0.02 -11.49 -3.12
N GLU A 31 1.26 -11.61 -3.47
CA GLU A 31 2.30 -10.64 -3.07
C GLU A 31 2.05 -9.26 -3.69
N ALA A 32 1.66 -9.22 -4.95
CA ALA A 32 1.31 -7.97 -5.64
C ALA A 32 0.12 -7.29 -4.97
N GLU A 33 -0.91 -8.05 -4.62
CA GLU A 33 -2.09 -7.53 -3.91
C GLU A 33 -1.72 -7.02 -2.52
N ALA A 34 -0.90 -7.75 -1.77
CA ALA A 34 -0.42 -7.32 -0.45
C ALA A 34 0.39 -6.02 -0.55
N THR A 35 1.22 -5.88 -1.58
CA THR A 35 1.98 -4.65 -1.83
C THR A 35 1.04 -3.49 -2.14
N ARG A 36 0.04 -3.71 -3.00
CA ARG A 36 -0.97 -2.71 -3.35
C ARG A 36 -1.70 -2.21 -2.10
N VAL A 37 -2.13 -3.13 -1.24
CA VAL A 37 -2.84 -2.78 -0.01
C VAL A 37 -1.95 -1.98 0.93
N ARG A 38 -0.68 -2.36 1.08
CA ARG A 38 0.29 -1.62 1.90
C ARG A 38 0.52 -0.21 1.37
N LEU A 39 0.70 -0.06 0.06
CA LEU A 39 0.90 1.25 -0.57
C LEU A 39 -0.33 2.13 -0.42
N PHE A 40 -1.51 1.56 -0.58
CA PHE A 40 -2.76 2.29 -0.35
C PHE A 40 -2.85 2.79 1.10
N GLY A 41 -2.51 1.93 2.06
CA GLY A 41 -2.48 2.30 3.48
C GLY A 41 -1.49 3.42 3.79
N VAL A 42 -0.29 3.38 3.20
CA VAL A 42 0.71 4.45 3.33
C VAL A 42 0.19 5.75 2.75
N ALA A 43 -0.40 5.71 1.55
CA ALA A 43 -0.97 6.88 0.89
C ALA A 43 -2.09 7.51 1.73
N GLU A 44 -2.96 6.69 2.31
CA GLU A 44 -4.04 7.15 3.20
C GLU A 44 -3.46 7.84 4.45
N ARG A 45 -2.48 7.22 5.10
CA ARG A 45 -1.83 7.80 6.29
C ARG A 45 -1.15 9.12 5.96
N THR A 46 -0.48 9.19 4.80
CA THR A 46 0.18 10.41 4.34
C THR A 46 -0.83 11.53 4.11
N ARG A 47 -1.95 11.23 3.46
CA ARG A 47 -3.03 12.22 3.24
C ARG A 47 -3.63 12.70 4.56
N ASN A 48 -3.85 11.79 5.50
CA ASN A 48 -4.40 12.13 6.82
C ASN A 48 -3.43 13.00 7.60
N LEU A 49 -2.12 12.70 7.56
CA LEU A 49 -1.09 13.51 8.20
C LEU A 49 -1.00 14.90 7.57
N ALA A 50 -1.01 14.97 6.23
CA ALA A 50 -0.98 16.25 5.52
C ALA A 50 -2.19 17.10 5.88
N ALA A 51 -3.39 16.51 5.93
CA ALA A 51 -4.59 17.20 6.34
C ALA A 51 -4.51 17.69 7.79
N HIS A 52 -3.98 16.86 8.68
CA HIS A 52 -3.80 17.21 10.09
C HIS A 52 -2.83 18.39 10.26
N TYR A 53 -1.67 18.34 9.61
CA TYR A 53 -0.69 19.42 9.64
C TYR A 53 -1.21 20.69 9.00
N GLY A 54 -1.94 20.57 7.89
CA GLY A 54 -2.58 21.72 7.25
C GLY A 54 -3.57 22.41 8.16
N ARG A 55 -4.38 21.65 8.90
CA ARG A 55 -5.31 22.22 9.90
C ARG A 55 -4.57 22.90 11.04
N ARG A 56 -3.49 22.29 11.55
CA ARG A 56 -2.64 22.89 12.61
C ARG A 56 -2.03 24.19 12.16
N GLU A 57 -1.48 24.23 10.96
CA GLU A 57 -0.93 25.47 10.38
C GLU A 57 -2.00 26.55 10.26
N GLY A 58 -3.19 26.21 9.76
CA GLY A 58 -4.32 27.12 9.68
C GLY A 58 -4.72 27.67 11.04
N GLU A 59 -4.77 26.82 12.05
CA GLU A 59 -5.08 27.22 13.43
C GLU A 59 -4.03 28.13 14.02
N MET A 60 -2.74 27.84 13.78
CA MET A 60 -1.61 28.66 14.24
C MET A 60 -1.62 30.03 13.59
N VAL A 61 -1.85 30.08 12.28
CA VAL A 61 -1.94 31.36 11.54
C VAL A 61 -3.13 32.19 12.06
N ALA A 62 -4.27 31.55 12.27
CA ALA A 62 -5.46 32.23 12.81
C ALA A 62 -5.20 32.77 14.22
N ALA A 63 -4.51 31.98 15.08
CA ALA A 63 -4.14 32.41 16.42
C ALA A 63 -3.15 33.60 16.38
N ASP A 64 -2.15 33.54 15.50
CA ASP A 64 -1.20 34.63 15.31
C ASP A 64 -1.88 35.90 14.82
N LEU A 65 -2.81 35.78 13.87
CA LEU A 65 -3.58 36.95 13.39
C LEU A 65 -4.44 37.56 14.49
N ARG A 66 -5.08 36.70 15.31
CA ARG A 66 -5.87 37.21 16.47
C ARG A 66 -4.98 37.91 17.49
N SER A 67 -3.81 37.34 17.81
CA SER A 67 -2.83 37.94 18.70
C SER A 67 -2.31 39.25 18.18
N GLY A 68 -1.94 39.32 16.89
CA GLY A 68 -1.49 40.52 16.22
C GLY A 68 -2.54 41.63 16.22
N LYS A 69 -3.80 41.28 15.97
CA LYS A 69 -4.94 42.18 16.02
C LYS A 69 -5.16 42.73 17.43
N ALA A 70 -5.11 41.85 18.44
CA ALA A 70 -5.26 42.23 19.83
C ALA A 70 -4.15 43.18 20.28
N MET A 71 -2.89 42.91 19.86
CA MET A 71 -1.75 43.82 20.12
C MET A 71 -1.95 45.17 19.45
N GLY A 72 -2.41 45.18 18.22
CA GLY A 72 -2.70 46.42 17.48
C GLY A 72 -3.75 47.27 18.18
N GLU A 73 -4.81 46.65 18.72
CA GLU A 73 -5.83 47.37 19.50
C GLU A 73 -5.30 47.93 20.80
N GLN A 74 -4.36 47.24 21.45
CA GLN A 74 -3.73 47.74 22.67
C GLN A 74 -2.78 48.92 22.44
N LEU A 75 -2.20 49.00 21.27
CA LEU A 75 -1.26 50.06 20.91
C LEU A 75 -1.96 51.39 20.49
N GLN A 76 -3.21 51.27 20.19
CA GLN A 76 -4.02 52.44 19.90
C GLN A 76 -4.60 53.03 21.16
#